data_10b01d3859675e3e5a15acc1b9e78aac
#
_entry.id   10b01d3859675e3e5a15acc1b9e78aac
#
_cell.length_a   1.000
_cell.length_b   1.000
_cell.length_c   1.000
_cell.angle_alpha   90.00
_cell.angle_beta   90.00
_cell.angle_gamma   90.00
#
_symmetry.space_group_name_H-M   'P 1'
#
loop_
_entity.id
_entity.type
_entity.pdbx_description
1 polymer ?
#
loop_
_entity_poly.entity_id
_entity_poly.type
_entity_poly.pdbx_seq_one_letter_code
_entity_poly.pdbx_strand_id
1 'polypeptide(L)' 'MCLSNVFYIDSDGEQKEVMRDVAQMAAHNSGFLLTGLLGEQKLVQGGVRTIDFVDKHSVVIGVNITKHEQVGRASF' A
#
# COMPACT_ATOMS: atom_id res chain seq x y z
N MET A 1 19.35 6.09 -3.47
CA MET A 1 18.07 6.29 -2.78
C MET A 1 16.95 5.67 -3.59
N CYS A 2 16.13 4.86 -2.93
CA CYS A 2 15.04 4.17 -3.62
C CYS A 2 13.72 4.76 -3.19
N LEU A 3 13.01 5.34 -4.13
CA LEU A 3 11.67 5.85 -3.91
C LEU A 3 10.68 4.95 -4.61
N SER A 4 9.49 4.88 -4.06
CA SER A 4 8.44 4.03 -4.61
C SER A 4 7.21 4.85 -4.95
N ASN A 5 6.47 4.37 -5.91
CA ASN A 5 5.14 4.90 -6.21
C ASN A 5 4.12 4.01 -5.52
N VAL A 6 3.14 4.62 -4.89
CA VAL A 6 2.12 3.89 -4.16
C VAL A 6 0.80 4.00 -4.89
N PHE A 7 0.16 2.85 -5.07
CA PHE A 7 -1.10 2.73 -5.76
C PHE A 7 -2.15 2.15 -4.82
N TYR A 8 -3.40 2.43 -5.11
CA TYR A 8 -4.50 1.87 -4.37
C TYR A 8 -5.42 1.11 -5.33
N ILE A 9 -5.75 -0.12 -4.96
CA ILE A 9 -6.68 -0.92 -5.74
C ILE A 9 -7.97 -1.07 -4.95
N ASP A 10 -9.09 -0.68 -5.55
CA ASP A 10 -10.37 -0.71 -4.85
C ASP A 10 -11.07 -2.04 -5.05
N SER A 11 -12.27 -2.17 -4.50
CA SER A 11 -13.00 -3.42 -4.53
C SER A 11 -13.42 -3.83 -5.96
N ASP A 12 -13.43 -2.89 -6.87
CA ASP A 12 -13.75 -3.19 -8.27
C ASP A 12 -12.52 -3.64 -9.04
N GLY A 13 -11.36 -3.61 -8.40
CA GLY A 13 -10.13 -3.99 -9.06
C GLY A 13 -9.47 -2.86 -9.81
N GLU A 14 -9.96 -1.65 -9.64
CA GLU A 14 -9.38 -0.50 -10.31
C GLU A 14 -8.23 0.04 -9.50
N GLN A 15 -7.08 0.22 -10.15
CA GLN A 15 -5.86 0.65 -9.51
C GLN A 15 -5.56 2.10 -9.87
N LYS A 16 -5.31 2.91 -8.87
CA LYS A 16 -5.03 4.32 -9.06
C LYS A 16 -3.78 4.71 -8.30
N GLU A 17 -3.03 5.64 -8.87
CA GLU A 17 -1.84 6.14 -8.21
C GLU A 17 -2.23 7.09 -7.09
N VAL A 18 -1.71 6.83 -5.89
CA VAL A 18 -2.01 7.64 -4.72
C VAL A 18 -0.94 8.70 -4.53
N MET A 19 0.33 8.29 -4.66
CA MET A 19 1.42 9.18 -4.36
C MET A 19 2.68 8.68 -5.04
N ARG A 20 3.47 9.60 -5.58
CA ARG A 20 4.75 9.29 -6.21
C ARG A 20 5.88 9.61 -5.27
N ASP A 21 7.03 9.00 -5.55
CA ASP A 21 8.28 9.30 -4.85
C ASP A 21 8.09 9.24 -3.35
N VAL A 22 7.52 8.14 -2.89
CA VAL A 22 7.28 7.92 -1.47
C VAL A 22 8.59 7.43 -0.85
N ALA A 23 9.05 8.17 0.15
CA ALA A 23 10.31 7.86 0.82
C ALA A 23 10.10 6.97 2.02
N GLN A 24 8.92 7.00 2.62
CA GLN A 24 8.65 6.21 3.81
C GLN A 24 7.17 5.82 3.86
N MET A 25 6.93 4.62 4.33
CA MET A 25 5.57 4.13 4.50
C MET A 25 5.52 3.45 5.86
N ALA A 26 4.74 4.02 6.76
CA ALA A 26 4.67 3.54 8.14
C ALA A 26 3.27 3.09 8.47
N ALA A 27 3.16 2.01 9.21
CA ALA A 27 1.85 1.52 9.65
C ALA A 27 1.20 2.54 10.57
N HIS A 28 -0.08 2.77 10.38
CA HIS A 28 -0.80 3.75 11.16
C HIS A 28 -2.27 3.33 11.25
N ASN A 29 -2.68 2.90 12.43
CA ASN A 29 -4.03 2.37 12.64
C ASN A 29 -4.32 1.23 11.67
N SER A 30 -5.35 1.33 10.87
CA SER A 30 -5.70 0.27 9.92
C SER A 30 -5.16 0.56 8.53
N GLY A 31 -4.15 1.40 8.41
CA GLY A 31 -3.60 1.76 7.12
C GLY A 31 -2.16 2.16 7.23
N PHE A 32 -1.76 3.08 6.37
CA PHE A 32 -0.36 3.50 6.28
C PHE A 32 -0.26 5.01 6.10
N LEU A 33 0.74 5.57 6.74
CA LEU A 33 1.09 6.96 6.53
C LEU A 33 2.24 7.01 5.53
N LEU A 34 2.01 7.65 4.41
CA LEU A 34 3.01 7.79 3.36
C LEU A 34 3.68 9.14 3.50
N THR A 35 4.99 9.14 3.42
CA THR A 35 5.76 10.38 3.46
C THR A 35 6.56 10.46 2.17
N GLY A 36 6.39 11.55 1.45
CA GLY A 36 7.09 11.75 0.20
C GLY A 36 8.45 12.36 0.39
N LEU A 37 9.17 12.48 -0.72
CA LEU A 37 10.55 12.97 -0.72
C LEU A 37 10.65 14.37 -0.15
N LEU A 38 9.65 15.19 -0.39
CA LEU A 38 9.66 16.59 0.05
C LEU A 38 8.93 16.81 1.37
N GLY A 39 8.60 15.73 2.06
CA GLY A 39 7.95 15.81 3.35
C GLY A 39 6.43 15.82 3.32
N GLU A 40 5.85 15.76 2.14
CA GLU A 40 4.39 15.69 2.04
C GLU A 40 3.90 14.35 2.60
N GLN A 41 2.72 14.35 3.19
CA GLN A 41 2.19 13.16 3.83
C GLN A 41 0.78 12.87 3.39
N LYS A 42 0.46 11.57 3.37
CA LYS A 42 -0.88 11.14 3.00
C LYS A 42 -1.20 9.86 3.77
N LEU A 43 -2.40 9.77 4.29
CA LEU A 43 -2.86 8.61 5.02
C LEU A 43 -3.73 7.76 4.12
N VAL A 44 -3.41 6.47 4.03
CA VAL A 44 -4.14 5.54 3.16
C VAL A 44 -4.60 4.36 4.00
N GLN A 45 -5.88 4.06 3.94
CA GLN A 45 -6.44 2.93 4.67
C GLN A 45 -6.37 1.68 3.80
N GLY A 46 -6.02 0.55 4.41
CA GLY A 46 -5.99 -0.71 3.69
C GLY A 46 -4.76 -1.52 4.02
N GLY A 47 -4.62 -2.64 3.35
CA GLY A 47 -3.49 -3.55 3.53
C GLY A 47 -2.64 -3.63 2.28
N VAL A 48 -1.41 -4.07 2.46
CA VAL A 48 -0.50 -4.23 1.34
C VAL A 48 -0.93 -5.43 0.50
N ARG A 49 -1.01 -5.22 -0.80
CA ARG A 49 -1.33 -6.28 -1.74
C ARG A 49 -0.10 -6.76 -2.47
N THR A 50 0.74 -5.83 -2.90
CA THR A 50 1.94 -6.16 -3.67
C THR A 50 3.01 -5.13 -3.41
N ILE A 51 4.25 -5.60 -3.31
CA ILE A 51 5.41 -4.73 -3.29
C ILE A 51 6.36 -5.22 -4.37
N ASP A 52 6.76 -4.34 -5.25
CA ASP A 52 7.66 -4.68 -6.35
C ASP A 52 8.95 -3.86 -6.18
N PHE A 53 10.03 -4.54 -5.87
CA PHE A 53 11.31 -3.88 -5.62
C PHE A 53 12.22 -3.85 -6.85
N VAL A 54 11.90 -4.63 -7.86
CA VAL A 54 12.83 -4.86 -8.95
C VAL A 54 12.45 -4.08 -10.20
N ASP A 55 11.21 -4.18 -10.55
CA ASP A 55 10.73 -3.69 -11.83
C ASP A 55 10.11 -2.31 -11.71
N LYS A 56 9.06 -2.22 -10.95
CA LYS A 56 8.28 -0.99 -10.90
C LYS A 56 8.56 -0.15 -9.67
N HIS A 57 9.22 -0.71 -8.68
CA HIS A 57 9.47 -0.02 -7.42
C HIS A 57 8.18 0.59 -6.92
N SER A 58 7.18 -0.27 -6.74
CA SER A 58 5.84 0.19 -6.41
C SER A 58 5.24 -0.61 -5.28
N VAL A 59 4.29 -0.01 -4.59
CA VAL A 59 3.51 -0.65 -3.54
C VAL A 59 2.04 -0.50 -3.90
N VAL A 60 1.31 -1.61 -3.88
CA VAL A 60 -0.13 -1.57 -4.11
C VAL A 60 -0.83 -1.88 -2.80
N ILE A 61 -1.67 -0.94 -2.37
CA ILE A 61 -2.48 -1.07 -1.17
C ILE A 61 -3.91 -1.31 -1.60
N GLY A 62 -4.56 -2.24 -0.96
CA GLY A 62 -5.93 -2.57 -1.32
C GLY A 62 -6.88 -2.49 -0.16
N VAL A 63 -8.14 -2.64 -0.48
CA VAL A 63 -9.20 -2.63 0.51
C VAL A 63 -8.92 -3.66 1.59
N ASN A 64 -9.16 -3.28 2.83
CA ASN A 64 -8.99 -4.16 3.96
C ASN A 64 -10.19 -5.10 4.03
N ILE A 65 -10.02 -6.32 3.54
CA ILE A 65 -11.08 -7.32 3.58
C ILE A 65 -10.83 -8.21 4.77
N THR A 66 -11.68 -8.17 5.74
CA THR A 66 -11.44 -8.84 7.00
C THR A 66 -12.07 -10.22 7.07
N LYS A 67 -12.69 -10.68 6.08
CA LYS A 67 -13.30 -11.96 6.22
C LYS A 67 -12.41 -13.09 6.10
N HIS A 68 -12.35 -13.47 6.07
CA HIS A 68 -11.83 -14.31 5.97
C HIS A 68 -11.04 -14.94 5.69
N GLU A 69 -10.89 -14.74 5.38
CA GLU A 69 -10.26 -15.03 5.17
C GLU A 69 -9.52 -15.70 5.41
N GLN A 70 -9.48 -15.77 5.55
CA GLN A 70 -8.79 -16.13 5.89
C GLN A 70 -8.27 -16.93 6.16
N VAL A 71 -8.42 -17.09 6.06
CA VAL A 71 -8.03 -17.56 6.44
C VAL A 71 -7.34 -18.33 6.65
N GLY A 72 -7.41 -18.49 6.64
CA GLY A 72 -6.80 -18.76 6.89
C GLY A 72 -6.06 -19.60 6.97
N ARG A 73 -5.91 -19.59 6.88
CA ARG A 73 -5.16 -20.09 7.02
C ARG A 73 -4.31 -20.44 7.29
N ALA A 74 -4.21 -20.46 7.34
CA ALA A 74 -3.42 -20.50 7.57
C ALA A 74 -2.65 -21.08 7.78
N SER A 75 -2.58 -21.10 7.65
CA SER A 75 -1.88 -21.48 7.94
C SER A 75 -0.88 -21.66 7.97
N PHE A 76 -0.49 -21.36 8.10
CA PHE A 76 0.55 -21.48 8.16
C PHE A 76 0.99 -21.82 8.92
#